data_83eda772d16a43f2b207398d1fe8d835
#
_entry.id   83eda772d16a43f2b207398d1fe8d835
#
_cell.length_a   1.000
_cell.length_b   1.000
_cell.length_c   1.000
_cell.angle_alpha   90.00
_cell.angle_beta   90.00
_cell.angle_gamma   90.00
#
_symmetry.space_group_name_H-M   'P 1'
#
loop_
_entity.id
_entity.type
_entity.pdbx_description
1 polymer ?
#
loop_
_entity_poly.entity_id
_entity_poly.type
_entity_poly.pdbx_seq_one_letter_code
_entity_poly.pdbx_strand_id
1 'polypeptide(L)'
;MAGDRIDRINEEIQRELAVLIPTVKDPRVTGMISVMAVDTTTDLRYAKVFISILDKSDEQQVMRGLKSASGWLRRELGHRLQLRYTPELSFVLDESIDKGAHILAMLRDPNVVKPVNPDNHYQEEQE
;
A
#
# COMPACT_ATOMS: atom_id res chain seq x y z
N MET A 1 -9.36 -11.86 -18.55
CA MET A 1 -10.04 -10.59 -18.30
C MET A 1 -9.07 -9.55 -17.81
N ALA A 2 -9.34 -8.30 -18.11
CA ALA A 2 -8.42 -7.23 -17.74
C ALA A 2 -8.23 -7.14 -16.23
N GLY A 3 -9.30 -7.35 -15.45
CA GLY A 3 -9.23 -7.31 -14.00
C GLY A 3 -8.30 -8.36 -13.43
N ASP A 4 -8.36 -9.58 -13.97
CA ASP A 4 -7.50 -10.66 -13.50
C ASP A 4 -6.05 -10.37 -13.80
N ARG A 5 -5.78 -9.77 -14.94
CA ARG A 5 -4.42 -9.41 -15.31
C ARG A 5 -3.87 -8.34 -14.38
N ILE A 6 -4.67 -7.32 -14.08
CA ILE A 6 -4.26 -6.26 -13.17
C ILE A 6 -4.03 -6.83 -11.77
N ASP A 7 -4.91 -7.70 -11.31
CA ASP A 7 -4.77 -8.31 -10.00
C ASP A 7 -3.47 -9.10 -9.90
N ARG A 8 -3.12 -9.84 -10.95
CA ARG A 8 -1.88 -10.60 -10.96
C ARG A 8 -0.67 -9.68 -10.92
N ILE A 9 -0.70 -8.59 -11.68
CA ILE A 9 0.39 -7.62 -11.68
C ILE A 9 0.52 -7.00 -10.30
N ASN A 10 -0.59 -6.65 -9.67
CA ASN A 10 -0.58 -6.08 -8.32
C ASN A 10 0.08 -7.03 -7.33
N GLU A 11 -0.25 -8.32 -7.42
CA GLU A 11 0.34 -9.32 -6.52
C GLU A 11 1.83 -9.47 -6.76
N GLU A 12 2.25 -9.48 -8.02
CA GLU A 12 3.66 -9.61 -8.35
C GLU A 12 4.45 -8.39 -7.86
N ILE A 13 3.91 -7.21 -8.08
CA ILE A 13 4.57 -5.98 -7.62
C ILE A 13 4.67 -5.98 -6.09
N GLN A 14 3.60 -6.37 -5.42
CA GLN A 14 3.59 -6.43 -3.97
C GLN A 14 4.68 -7.36 -3.45
N ARG A 15 4.78 -8.54 -4.04
CA ARG A 15 5.76 -9.55 -3.62
C ARG A 15 7.19 -9.04 -3.81
N GLU A 16 7.46 -8.46 -4.98
CA GLU A 16 8.82 -7.98 -5.27
C GLU A 16 9.19 -6.78 -4.42
N LEU A 17 8.26 -5.87 -4.20
CA LEU A 17 8.54 -4.72 -3.34
C LEU A 17 8.81 -5.15 -1.91
N ALA A 18 8.13 -6.18 -1.43
CA ALA A 18 8.39 -6.70 -0.08
C ALA A 18 9.83 -7.18 0.06
N VAL A 19 10.41 -7.68 -1.02
CA VAL A 19 11.80 -8.10 -1.04
C VAL A 19 12.74 -6.91 -1.22
N LEU A 20 12.37 -5.96 -2.07
CA LEU A 20 13.24 -4.84 -2.44
C LEU A 20 13.35 -3.76 -1.38
N ILE A 21 12.24 -3.46 -0.70
CA ILE A 21 12.23 -2.35 0.27
C ILE A 21 13.29 -2.52 1.36
N PRO A 22 13.47 -3.72 1.95
CA PRO A 22 14.53 -3.88 2.95
C PRO A 22 15.93 -3.66 2.43
N THR A 23 16.13 -3.67 1.11
CA THR A 23 17.45 -3.44 0.51
C THR A 23 17.72 -1.99 0.17
N VAL A 24 16.75 -1.10 0.36
CA VAL A 24 16.91 0.31 0.08
C VAL A 24 17.98 0.89 0.99
N LYS A 25 18.93 1.61 0.39
CA LYS A 25 20.09 2.12 1.13
C LYS A 25 19.86 3.54 1.66
N ASP A 26 18.65 3.85 2.03
CA ASP A 26 18.32 5.13 2.64
C ASP A 26 18.08 4.87 4.12
N PRO A 27 18.85 5.49 5.02
CA PRO A 27 18.69 5.23 6.46
C PRO A 27 17.32 5.60 7.01
N ARG A 28 16.54 6.38 6.25
CA ARG A 28 15.18 6.69 6.66
C ARG A 28 14.25 5.51 6.47
N VAL A 29 14.61 4.58 5.57
CA VAL A 29 13.79 3.39 5.31
C VAL A 29 14.28 2.30 6.25
N THR A 30 13.66 2.21 7.40
CA THR A 30 14.11 1.33 8.47
C THR A 30 12.91 0.79 9.24
N GLY A 31 13.13 -0.27 9.99
CA GLY A 31 12.11 -0.87 10.84
C GLY A 31 11.22 -1.84 10.07
N MET A 32 10.11 -2.19 10.70
CA MET A 32 9.16 -3.13 10.13
C MET A 32 8.23 -2.39 9.16
N ILE A 33 8.42 -2.64 7.89
CA ILE A 33 7.65 -2.01 6.82
C ILE A 33 6.98 -3.12 6.03
N SER A 34 5.66 -3.02 5.88
CA SER A 34 4.89 -4.02 5.15
C SER A 34 4.20 -3.40 3.95
N VAL A 35 4.25 -4.10 2.82
CA VAL A 35 3.48 -3.71 1.64
C VAL A 35 2.12 -4.40 1.77
N MET A 36 1.10 -3.62 2.07
CA MET A 36 -0.22 -4.16 2.36
C MET A 36 -1.01 -4.45 1.09
N ALA A 37 -0.85 -3.63 0.08
CA ALA A 37 -1.56 -3.79 -1.18
C ALA A 37 -0.91 -2.94 -2.25
N VAL A 38 -1.19 -3.28 -3.50
CA VAL A 38 -0.78 -2.48 -4.65
C VAL A 38 -2.00 -2.32 -5.54
N ASP A 39 -2.21 -1.12 -6.02
CA ASP A 39 -3.33 -0.81 -6.91
C ASP A 39 -2.79 -0.13 -8.16
N THR A 40 -2.72 -0.87 -9.25
CA THR A 40 -2.17 -0.38 -10.51
C THR A 40 -3.31 0.08 -11.42
N THR A 41 -3.10 1.21 -12.09
CA THR A 41 -4.09 1.73 -13.02
C THR A 41 -4.23 0.81 -14.23
N THR A 42 -5.38 0.88 -14.89
CA THR A 42 -5.66 -0.01 -16.01
C THR A 42 -4.71 0.19 -17.19
N ASP A 43 -4.15 1.39 -17.32
CA ASP A 43 -3.16 1.67 -18.38
C ASP A 43 -1.73 1.30 -17.94
N LEU A 44 -1.57 0.76 -16.74
CA LEU A 44 -0.31 0.30 -16.18
C LEU A 44 0.73 1.41 -16.01
N ARG A 45 0.29 2.65 -15.96
CA ARG A 45 1.22 3.78 -15.81
C ARG A 45 1.56 4.09 -14.37
N TYR A 46 0.63 3.85 -13.46
CA TYR A 46 0.78 4.24 -12.06
C TYR A 46 0.38 3.10 -11.17
N ALA A 47 1.13 2.93 -10.10
CA ALA A 47 0.82 1.93 -9.07
C ALA A 47 0.86 2.61 -7.72
N LYS A 48 -0.25 2.57 -7.02
CA LYS A 48 -0.34 3.06 -5.65
C LYS A 48 0.02 1.92 -4.72
N VAL A 49 1.04 2.13 -3.90
CA VAL A 49 1.56 1.12 -3.00
C VAL A 49 1.20 1.50 -1.58
N PHE A 50 0.42 0.65 -0.94
CA PHE A 50 -0.05 0.90 0.43
C PHE A 50 0.93 0.30 1.41
N ILE A 51 1.49 1.14 2.27
CA ILE A 51 2.56 0.78 3.19
C ILE A 51 2.07 0.87 4.61
N SER A 52 2.38 -0.16 5.41
CA SER A 52 2.15 -0.13 6.84
C SER A 52 3.49 -0.11 7.55
N ILE A 53 3.62 0.75 8.54
CA ILE A 53 4.85 0.92 9.31
C ILE A 53 4.52 0.65 10.75
N LEU A 54 5.23 -0.32 11.33
CA LEU A 54 4.93 -0.77 12.68
C LEU A 54 5.17 0.35 13.71
N ASP A 55 6.31 1.02 13.61
CA ASP A 55 6.63 2.10 14.53
C ASP A 55 6.12 3.42 13.97
N LYS A 56 5.05 3.91 14.56
CA LYS A 56 4.40 5.12 14.06
C LYS A 56 5.28 6.35 14.18
N SER A 57 6.25 6.35 15.08
CA SER A 57 7.16 7.48 15.21
C SER A 57 8.07 7.61 13.99
N ASP A 58 8.24 6.54 13.22
CA ASP A 58 9.09 6.53 12.03
C ASP A 58 8.31 6.79 10.73
N GLU A 59 6.99 6.91 10.81
CA GLU A 59 6.15 6.94 9.59
C GLU A 59 6.58 8.00 8.59
N GLN A 60 6.73 9.23 9.04
CA GLN A 60 7.06 10.31 8.10
C GLN A 60 8.42 10.11 7.49
N GLN A 61 9.37 9.72 8.29
CA GLN A 61 10.74 9.49 7.86
C GLN A 61 10.81 8.37 6.84
N VAL A 62 10.14 7.26 7.12
CA VAL A 62 10.12 6.11 6.21
C VAL A 62 9.44 6.49 4.89
N MET A 63 8.31 7.20 4.97
CA MET A 63 7.60 7.59 3.76
C MET A 63 8.43 8.52 2.89
N ARG A 64 9.19 9.43 3.50
CA ARG A 64 10.09 10.29 2.74
C ARG A 64 11.19 9.49 2.06
N GLY A 65 11.74 8.51 2.79
CA GLY A 65 12.77 7.65 2.24
C GLY A 65 12.28 6.82 1.07
N LEU A 66 11.09 6.25 1.19
CA LEU A 66 10.49 5.48 0.12
C LEU A 66 10.23 6.35 -1.10
N LYS A 67 9.73 7.56 -0.87
CA LYS A 67 9.48 8.48 -1.97
C LYS A 67 10.77 8.82 -2.69
N SER A 68 11.84 9.08 -1.96
CA SER A 68 13.15 9.33 -2.56
C SER A 68 13.66 8.13 -3.34
N ALA A 69 13.38 6.92 -2.85
CA ALA A 69 13.86 5.70 -3.48
C ALA A 69 12.94 5.19 -4.58
N SER A 70 11.82 5.87 -4.85
CA SER A 70 10.80 5.35 -5.75
C SER A 70 11.35 5.09 -7.17
N GLY A 71 12.22 5.96 -7.66
CA GLY A 71 12.81 5.77 -8.99
C GLY A 71 13.69 4.54 -9.04
N TRP A 72 14.51 4.33 -8.02
CA TRP A 72 15.35 3.15 -7.94
C TRP A 72 14.50 1.89 -7.81
N LEU A 73 13.48 1.93 -6.93
CA LEU A 73 12.59 0.80 -6.74
C LEU A 73 11.86 0.45 -8.05
N ARG A 74 11.42 1.47 -8.77
CA ARG A 74 10.75 1.27 -10.05
C ARG A 74 11.68 0.55 -11.04
N ARG A 75 12.93 0.98 -11.11
CA ARG A 75 13.89 0.40 -12.02
C ARG A 75 14.18 -1.06 -11.67
N GLU A 76 14.41 -1.33 -10.39
CA GLU A 76 14.66 -2.70 -9.95
C GLU A 76 13.46 -3.60 -10.18
N LEU A 77 12.27 -3.06 -9.93
CA LEU A 77 11.04 -3.80 -10.16
C LEU A 77 10.90 -4.19 -11.62
N GLY A 78 11.22 -3.25 -12.53
CA GLY A 78 11.16 -3.52 -13.95
C GLY A 78 12.09 -4.63 -14.37
N HIS A 79 13.30 -4.65 -13.79
CA HIS A 79 14.26 -5.71 -14.07
C HIS A 79 13.77 -7.07 -13.57
N ARG A 80 13.19 -7.10 -12.37
CA ARG A 80 12.76 -8.35 -11.77
C ARG A 80 11.54 -8.95 -12.44
N LEU A 81 10.60 -8.12 -12.83
CA LEU A 81 9.34 -8.59 -13.41
C LEU A 81 9.36 -8.59 -14.93
N GLN A 82 10.40 -8.01 -15.53
CA GLN A 82 10.53 -7.93 -16.97
C GLN A 82 9.26 -7.34 -17.62
N LEU A 83 8.71 -6.33 -16.97
CA LEU A 83 7.53 -5.66 -17.48
C LEU A 83 7.90 -4.78 -18.66
N ARG A 84 7.02 -4.75 -19.65
CA ARG A 84 7.22 -3.86 -20.80
C ARG A 84 7.21 -2.40 -20.36
N TYR A 85 6.28 -2.07 -19.47
CA TYR A 85 6.21 -0.78 -18.82
C TYR A 85 6.16 -1.02 -17.34
N THR A 86 7.03 -0.36 -16.60
CA THR A 86 6.99 -0.43 -15.15
C THR A 86 6.22 0.79 -14.65
N PRO A 87 5.17 0.57 -13.86
CA PRO A 87 4.38 1.70 -13.37
C PRO A 87 5.21 2.61 -12.49
N GLU A 88 4.85 3.88 -12.49
CA GLU A 88 5.40 4.83 -11.55
C GLU A 88 4.83 4.52 -10.18
N LEU A 89 5.69 4.41 -9.17
CA LEU A 89 5.27 4.02 -7.82
C LEU A 89 4.91 5.24 -6.99
N SER A 90 3.77 5.16 -6.32
CA SER A 90 3.32 6.18 -5.40
C SER A 90 3.06 5.51 -4.06
N PHE A 91 3.83 5.85 -3.03
CA PHE A 91 3.70 5.22 -1.73
C PHE A 91 2.72 5.99 -0.87
N VAL A 92 1.78 5.26 -0.29
CA VAL A 92 0.73 5.81 0.54
C VAL A 92 0.70 5.05 1.84
N LEU A 93 0.60 5.76 2.94
CA LEU A 93 0.48 5.12 4.23
C LEU A 93 -0.88 4.46 4.35
N ASP A 94 -0.87 3.17 4.62
CA ASP A 94 -2.11 2.42 4.77
C ASP A 94 -2.52 2.44 6.23
N GLU A 95 -3.58 3.17 6.51
CA GLU A 95 -4.11 3.26 7.86
C GLU A 95 -5.19 2.23 8.12
N SER A 96 -5.37 1.28 7.20
CA SER A 96 -6.45 0.32 7.30
C SER A 96 -6.32 -0.57 8.53
N ILE A 97 -5.10 -0.77 9.06
CA ILE A 97 -4.95 -1.57 10.27
C ILE A 97 -5.71 -0.94 11.42
N ASP A 98 -5.47 0.35 11.68
CA ASP A 98 -6.21 1.05 12.72
C ASP A 98 -7.67 1.16 12.38
N LYS A 99 -7.97 1.58 11.15
CA LYS A 99 -9.35 1.70 10.70
C LYS A 99 -9.99 0.33 10.57
N GLY A 100 -9.20 -0.67 10.17
CA GLY A 100 -9.69 -2.03 10.01
C GLY A 100 -10.16 -2.62 11.32
N ALA A 101 -9.42 -2.39 12.40
CA ALA A 101 -9.84 -2.86 13.71
C ALA A 101 -11.17 -2.22 14.10
N HIS A 102 -11.31 -0.94 13.82
CA HIS A 102 -12.55 -0.23 14.11
C HIS A 102 -13.69 -0.77 13.25
N ILE A 103 -13.44 -0.99 11.98
CA ILE A 103 -14.45 -1.52 11.05
C ILE A 103 -14.85 -2.93 11.45
N LEU A 104 -13.89 -3.75 11.85
CA LEU A 104 -14.20 -5.12 12.27
C LEU A 104 -15.08 -5.11 13.52
N ALA A 105 -14.80 -4.20 14.45
CA ALA A 105 -15.65 -4.05 15.63
C ALA A 105 -17.07 -3.64 15.23
N MET A 106 -17.18 -2.74 14.28
CA MET A 106 -18.47 -2.32 13.78
C MET A 106 -19.22 -3.43 13.06
N LEU A 107 -18.48 -4.24 12.29
CA LEU A 107 -19.09 -5.34 11.56
C LEU A 107 -19.58 -6.45 12.45
N ARG A 108 -19.04 -6.57 13.67
CA ARG A 108 -19.55 -7.52 14.64
C ARG A 108 -20.86 -7.06 15.25
N ASP A 109 -21.15 -5.77 15.13
CA ASP A 109 -22.40 -5.21 15.58
C ASP A 109 -23.43 -5.47 14.48
N PRO A 110 -24.50 -6.21 14.79
CA PRO A 110 -25.49 -6.53 13.77
C PRO A 110 -26.18 -5.31 13.18
N ASN A 111 -26.05 -4.17 13.81
CA ASN A 111 -26.66 -2.93 13.31
C ASN A 111 -25.78 -2.22 12.30
N VAL A 112 -24.55 -2.66 12.13
CA VAL A 112 -23.64 -2.03 11.17
C VAL A 112 -23.68 -2.81 9.88
N VAL A 113 -24.19 -2.19 8.85
CA VAL A 113 -24.34 -2.85 7.58
C VAL A 113 -23.12 -2.71 6.74
N LYS A 114 -22.43 -1.66 6.91
CA LYS A 114 -21.34 -1.50 6.10
C LYS A 114 -20.82 -0.28 6.21
N PRO A 115 -20.11 -0.23 6.08
CA PRO A 115 -19.55 0.95 6.22
C PRO A 115 -19.66 1.69 5.04
N VAL A 116 -20.10 1.79 4.94
CA VAL A 116 -19.93 2.40 4.16
C VAL A 116 -19.41 3.47 4.00
N ASN A 117 -19.29 3.86 3.99
CA ASN A 117 -18.76 4.88 3.82
C ASN A 117 -18.24 5.45 4.70
N PRO A 118 -17.78 5.34 4.97
CA PRO A 118 -17.36 5.84 6.03
C PRO A 118 -17.13 7.12 6.07
N ASP A 119 -17.36 7.48 5.75
CA ASP A 119 -17.09 8.59 5.89
C ASP A 119 -17.90 9.23 6.52
N ASN A 120 -18.44 8.65 6.74
CA ASN A 120 -19.13 8.98 7.25
C ASN A 120 -19.33 9.16 8.19
N HIS A 121 -18.82 8.48 8.36
CA HIS A 121 -18.89 8.37 9.08
C HIS A 121 -19.04 8.51 9.88
N TYR A 122 -18.81 8.25 10.20
CA TYR A 122 -18.90 7.94 10.86
C TYR A 122 -19.23 8.67 11.61
N GLN A 123 -19.55 8.55 11.82
CA GLN A 123 -19.88 8.80 12.40
C GLN A 123 -20.22 8.97 13.17
N GLU A 124 -20.09 8.51 13.28
CA GLU A 124 -20.27 8.27 13.86
C GLU A 124 -20.59 8.27 14.44
N GLU A 125 -20.55 7.91 14.59
CA GLU A 125 -20.71 7.58 15.05
C GLU A 125 -21.09 7.63 15.39
N GLN A 126 -21.17 7.42 15.53
CA GLN A 126 -21.39 7.18 15.79
C GLN A 126 -21.60 7.24 16.08
N GLU A 127 -21.35 6.99 16.05
CA GLU A 127 -21.35 6.78 16.19
C GLU A 127 -21.38 6.89 16.40
#